data_f24ad67c3c3853ca7bc49905a95457e8
#
_entry.id   f24ad67c3c3853ca7bc49905a95457e8
#
_cell.length_a   1.000
_cell.length_b   1.000
_cell.length_c   1.000
_cell.angle_alpha   90.00
_cell.angle_beta   90.00
_cell.angle_gamma   90.00
#
_symmetry.space_group_name_H-M   'P 1'
#
loop_
_entity.id
_entity.type
_entity.pdbx_description
1 polymer ?
#
loop_
_entity_poly.entity_id
_entity_poly.type
_entity_poly.pdbx_seq_one_letter_code
_entity_poly.pdbx_strand_id
1 'polypeptide(L)'
;IYAPDKKRLFYSYGPSNSFELIDKRPKRLANKRKNNVDTIKAVSYSNNLKPEILKFHKKFKVGNYKKMKSSLKFCVVAAGEFDLYITEPRACEWDIAAGHAIVEHSGGSIRDFNDNEILYGKPNFKNQSLIVKGKSFLDG
;
A
#
# COMPACT_ATOMS: atom_id res chain seq x y z
N ILE A 1 -1.22 12.45 -3.45
CA ILE A 1 -0.71 12.42 -2.06
C ILE A 1 0.62 13.16 -2.01
N TYR A 2 0.71 14.13 -1.11
CA TYR A 2 1.95 14.86 -0.89
C TYR A 2 2.40 14.70 0.57
N ALA A 3 3.66 14.33 0.76
CA ALA A 3 4.31 14.19 2.07
C ALA A 3 5.33 15.31 2.26
N PRO A 4 4.95 16.44 2.89
CA PRO A 4 5.82 17.63 2.98
C PRO A 4 7.16 17.38 3.66
N ASP A 5 7.17 16.63 4.75
CA ASP A 5 8.40 16.32 5.50
C ASP A 5 9.43 15.57 4.66
N LYS A 6 8.94 14.79 3.71
CA LYS A 6 9.78 13.98 2.83
C LYS A 6 9.97 14.59 1.46
N LYS A 7 9.24 15.68 1.17
CA LYS A 7 9.19 16.34 -0.14
C LYS A 7 8.86 15.36 -1.28
N ARG A 8 7.92 14.44 -1.00
CA ARG A 8 7.50 13.42 -1.97
C ARG A 8 6.06 13.66 -2.42
N LEU A 9 5.83 13.66 -3.73
CA LEU A 9 4.52 13.81 -4.34
C LEU A 9 4.22 12.60 -5.21
N PHE A 10 3.07 11.97 -4.95
CA PHE A 10 2.55 10.83 -5.72
C PHE A 10 1.19 11.16 -6.31
N TYR A 11 0.93 10.73 -7.54
CA TYR A 11 -0.35 10.91 -8.20
C TYR A 11 -0.65 9.80 -9.21
N SER A 12 -1.91 9.66 -9.58
CA SER A 12 -2.33 8.73 -10.63
C SER A 12 -3.54 9.28 -11.39
N TYR A 13 -3.75 8.80 -12.60
CA TYR A 13 -4.88 9.18 -13.43
C TYR A 13 -5.43 8.05 -14.30
N GLY A 14 -5.20 6.81 -13.95
CA GLY A 14 -5.73 5.64 -14.62
C GLY A 14 -4.78 4.44 -14.59
N PRO A 15 -5.22 3.27 -15.06
CA PRO A 15 -4.40 2.07 -15.09
C PRO A 15 -3.04 2.29 -15.76
N SER A 16 -1.99 1.80 -15.13
CA SER A 16 -0.58 1.97 -15.53
C SER A 16 -0.06 3.41 -15.45
N ASN A 17 -0.83 4.33 -14.88
CA ASN A 17 -0.49 5.75 -14.78
C ASN A 17 -0.42 6.22 -13.32
N SER A 18 0.49 5.61 -12.56
CA SER A 18 0.90 6.08 -11.23
C SER A 18 2.33 6.59 -11.27
N PHE A 19 2.56 7.74 -10.64
CA PHE A 19 3.85 8.44 -10.72
C PHE A 19 4.26 9.01 -9.37
N GLU A 20 5.58 9.14 -9.21
CA GLU A 20 6.19 10.02 -8.23
C GLU A 20 6.86 11.19 -8.98
N LEU A 21 6.63 12.41 -8.52
CA LEU A 21 7.30 13.58 -9.08
C LEU A 21 8.65 13.76 -8.37
N ILE A 22 9.75 13.57 -9.10
CA ILE A 22 11.11 13.69 -8.59
C ILE A 22 11.83 14.77 -9.42
N ASP A 23 12.32 15.81 -8.73
CA ASP A 23 13.02 16.94 -9.38
C ASP A 23 12.22 17.52 -10.57
N LYS A 24 10.91 17.73 -10.34
CA LYS A 24 9.95 18.23 -11.34
C LYS A 24 9.75 17.28 -12.53
N ARG A 25 10.19 16.03 -12.45
CA ARG A 25 10.02 15.01 -13.50
C ARG A 25 9.16 13.86 -13.01
N PRO A 26 8.11 13.47 -13.76
CA PRO A 26 7.33 12.29 -13.43
C PRO A 26 8.15 11.02 -13.59
N LYS A 27 8.21 10.23 -12.53
CA LYS A 27 8.74 8.87 -12.56
C LYS A 27 7.58 7.89 -12.41
N ARG A 28 7.36 7.05 -13.42
CA ARG A 28 6.33 6.02 -13.38
C ARG A 28 6.64 5.03 -12.25
N LEU A 29 5.65 4.72 -11.44
CA LEU A 29 5.74 3.69 -10.43
C LEU A 29 5.60 2.34 -11.14
N ALA A 30 6.69 1.87 -11.72
CA ALA A 30 6.80 0.52 -12.24
C ALA A 30 7.56 -0.29 -11.21
N ASN A 31 6.89 -1.24 -10.59
CA ASN A 31 7.53 -2.21 -9.73
C ASN A 31 8.47 -3.06 -10.56
N LYS A 32 9.74 -2.71 -10.56
CA LYS A 32 10.77 -3.63 -11.04
C LYS A 32 10.90 -4.73 -10.00
N ARG A 33 10.63 -5.97 -10.39
CA ARG A 33 10.94 -7.14 -9.59
C ARG A 33 12.39 -7.02 -9.12
N LYS A 34 12.59 -6.99 -7.82
CA LYS A 34 13.93 -7.12 -7.26
C LYS A 34 14.39 -8.54 -7.54
N ASN A 35 15.48 -8.70 -8.24
CA ASN A 35 16.00 -10.01 -8.67
C ASN A 35 16.44 -10.93 -7.52
N ASN A 36 16.41 -10.49 -6.27
CA ASN A 36 16.73 -11.27 -5.07
C ASN A 36 15.86 -10.76 -3.93
N VAL A 37 14.65 -11.28 -3.78
CA VAL A 37 13.82 -10.98 -2.62
C VAL A 37 13.86 -12.16 -1.67
N ASP A 38 14.87 -12.19 -0.83
CA ASP A 38 14.94 -13.20 0.24
C ASP A 38 13.94 -12.89 1.37
N THR A 39 13.37 -11.66 1.43
CA THR A 39 12.57 -11.21 2.56
C THR A 39 11.48 -10.25 2.13
N ILE A 40 10.23 -10.57 2.47
CA ILE A 40 9.07 -9.67 2.29
C ILE A 40 9.13 -8.58 3.35
N LYS A 41 9.05 -7.33 2.90
CA LYS A 41 9.07 -6.14 3.74
C LYS A 41 7.67 -5.52 3.81
N ALA A 42 7.14 -5.40 5.02
CA ALA A 42 5.88 -4.74 5.26
C ALA A 42 6.06 -3.33 5.84
N VAL A 43 5.12 -2.45 5.56
CA VAL A 43 4.93 -1.21 6.29
C VAL A 43 3.71 -1.38 7.21
N SER A 44 3.71 -0.73 8.36
CA SER A 44 2.62 -0.83 9.33
C SER A 44 2.31 0.53 9.97
N TYR A 45 1.13 0.64 10.58
CA TYR A 45 0.74 1.86 11.30
C TYR A 45 1.25 1.89 12.76
N SER A 46 1.69 0.74 13.28
CA SER A 46 2.13 0.58 14.67
C SER A 46 3.25 -0.45 14.77
N ASN A 47 4.02 -0.37 15.85
CA ASN A 47 4.96 -1.42 16.24
C ASN A 47 4.27 -2.55 17.04
N ASN A 48 3.05 -2.29 17.55
CA ASN A 48 2.23 -3.25 18.29
C ASN A 48 1.01 -3.62 17.45
N LEU A 49 1.17 -4.61 16.60
CA LEU A 49 0.13 -5.05 15.69
C LEU A 49 -0.80 -6.06 16.36
N LYS A 50 -2.09 -6.04 15.96
CA LYS A 50 -3.09 -6.99 16.40
C LYS A 50 -2.74 -8.41 15.93
N PRO A 51 -3.15 -9.46 16.70
CA PRO A 51 -2.86 -10.84 16.36
C PRO A 51 -3.31 -11.25 14.95
N GLU A 52 -4.44 -10.75 14.48
CA GLU A 52 -4.94 -11.06 13.13
C GLU A 52 -4.02 -10.52 12.02
N ILE A 53 -3.39 -9.36 12.22
CA ILE A 53 -2.40 -8.82 11.28
C ILE A 53 -1.14 -9.68 11.29
N LEU A 54 -0.65 -10.04 12.47
CA LEU A 54 0.53 -10.91 12.63
C LEU A 54 0.31 -12.28 12.00
N LYS A 55 -0.91 -12.80 12.02
CA LYS A 55 -1.29 -14.02 11.31
C LYS A 55 -1.06 -13.90 9.80
N PHE A 56 -1.48 -12.78 9.19
CA PHE A 56 -1.23 -12.50 7.78
C PHE A 56 0.25 -12.28 7.49
N HIS A 57 0.99 -11.59 8.37
CA HIS A 57 2.43 -11.43 8.25
C HIS A 57 3.12 -12.80 8.19
N LYS A 58 2.73 -13.73 9.06
CA LYS A 58 3.25 -15.10 9.05
C LYS A 58 2.87 -15.83 7.76
N LYS A 59 1.60 -15.74 7.34
CA LYS A 59 1.11 -16.36 6.10
C LYS A 59 1.91 -15.90 4.88
N PHE A 60 2.21 -14.60 4.79
CA PHE A 60 2.94 -14.01 3.68
C PHE A 60 4.46 -14.01 3.88
N LYS A 61 4.96 -14.63 4.94
CA LYS A 61 6.40 -14.73 5.24
C LYS A 61 7.08 -13.37 5.34
N VAL A 62 6.43 -12.41 5.99
CA VAL A 62 7.00 -11.10 6.26
C VAL A 62 8.22 -11.26 7.17
N GLY A 63 9.38 -10.83 6.71
CA GLY A 63 10.63 -10.91 7.48
C GLY A 63 10.80 -9.74 8.45
N ASN A 64 10.33 -8.56 8.06
CA ASN A 64 10.34 -7.39 8.91
C ASN A 64 9.23 -6.42 8.52
N TYR A 65 8.86 -5.53 9.44
CA TYR A 65 7.95 -4.43 9.14
C TYR A 65 8.42 -3.12 9.78
N LYS A 66 8.11 -2.01 9.13
CA LYS A 66 8.48 -0.68 9.57
C LYS A 66 7.23 0.16 9.81
N LYS A 67 7.18 0.83 10.96
CA LYS A 67 6.12 1.79 11.27
C LYS A 67 6.25 3.02 10.38
N MET A 68 5.12 3.43 9.81
CA MET A 68 5.00 4.66 9.03
C MET A 68 3.62 5.28 9.26
N LYS A 69 3.56 6.60 9.35
CA LYS A 69 2.29 7.34 9.51
C LYS A 69 1.68 7.65 8.15
N SER A 70 0.39 7.95 8.16
CA SER A 70 -0.39 8.50 7.04
C SER A 70 -0.58 7.57 5.84
N SER A 71 -1.25 8.11 4.82
CA SER A 71 -1.47 7.46 3.52
C SER A 71 -0.21 7.25 2.70
N LEU A 72 0.93 7.76 3.13
CA LEU A 72 2.23 7.49 2.52
C LEU A 72 2.54 5.98 2.47
N LYS A 73 1.99 5.19 3.38
CA LYS A 73 2.09 3.71 3.36
C LYS A 73 1.68 3.10 2.03
N PHE A 74 0.60 3.59 1.42
CA PHE A 74 0.15 3.14 0.10
C PHE A 74 1.18 3.49 -0.99
N CYS A 75 1.74 4.68 -0.91
CA CYS A 75 2.70 5.18 -1.90
C CYS A 75 4.01 4.37 -1.90
N VAL A 76 4.54 4.02 -0.73
CA VAL A 76 5.78 3.24 -0.64
C VAL A 76 5.60 1.79 -1.07
N VAL A 77 4.39 1.24 -0.92
CA VAL A 77 4.06 -0.07 -1.51
C VAL A 77 3.94 0.05 -3.03
N ALA A 78 3.24 1.06 -3.53
CA ALA A 78 3.13 1.31 -4.97
C ALA A 78 4.50 1.55 -5.64
N ALA A 79 5.42 2.21 -4.94
CA ALA A 79 6.79 2.46 -5.41
C ALA A 79 7.72 1.24 -5.32
N GLY A 80 7.28 0.15 -4.68
CA GLY A 80 8.10 -1.06 -4.50
C GLY A 80 9.18 -0.93 -3.44
N GLU A 81 9.14 0.10 -2.60
CA GLU A 81 10.03 0.23 -1.44
C GLU A 81 9.66 -0.75 -0.33
N PHE A 82 8.37 -1.08 -0.25
CA PHE A 82 7.79 -2.12 0.58
C PHE A 82 6.88 -3.01 -0.28
N ASP A 83 6.65 -4.23 0.18
CA ASP A 83 5.88 -5.22 -0.56
C ASP A 83 4.42 -5.29 -0.11
N LEU A 84 4.15 -4.94 1.15
CA LEU A 84 2.90 -5.25 1.80
C LEU A 84 2.52 -4.23 2.88
N TYR A 85 1.20 -3.94 2.99
CA TYR A 85 0.60 -3.25 4.12
C TYR A 85 -0.71 -3.93 4.49
N ILE A 86 -0.86 -4.31 5.75
CA ILE A 86 -2.06 -5.00 6.26
C ILE A 86 -2.60 -4.24 7.45
N THR A 87 -3.91 -4.01 7.47
CA THR A 87 -4.59 -3.39 8.60
C THR A 87 -5.99 -3.94 8.80
N GLU A 88 -6.40 -4.06 10.06
CA GLU A 88 -7.79 -4.27 10.44
C GLU A 88 -8.65 -3.06 10.03
N PRO A 89 -9.99 -3.14 10.09
CA PRO A 89 -10.86 -1.99 9.83
C PRO A 89 -10.48 -0.79 10.71
N ARG A 90 -10.08 0.30 10.07
CA ARG A 90 -9.74 1.57 10.74
C ARG A 90 -9.78 2.71 9.74
N ALA A 91 -9.89 3.94 10.27
CA ALA A 91 -10.00 5.16 9.48
C ALA A 91 -11.25 5.17 8.57
N CYS A 92 -11.33 6.13 7.68
CA CYS A 92 -12.49 6.34 6.80
C CYS A 92 -12.08 6.27 5.33
N GLU A 93 -13.09 6.13 4.46
CA GLU A 93 -12.88 5.96 3.03
C GLU A 93 -12.05 7.08 2.39
N TRP A 94 -12.22 8.32 2.85
CA TRP A 94 -11.42 9.46 2.36
C TRP A 94 -9.95 9.40 2.75
N ASP A 95 -9.59 8.61 3.77
CA ASP A 95 -8.20 8.41 4.17
C ASP A 95 -7.44 7.44 3.23
N ILE A 96 -8.17 6.62 2.48
CA ILE A 96 -7.57 5.57 1.65
C ILE A 96 -7.79 5.74 0.15
N ALA A 97 -8.80 6.52 -0.28
CA ALA A 97 -9.20 6.57 -1.69
C ALA A 97 -8.07 6.95 -2.64
N ALA A 98 -7.30 7.98 -2.31
CA ALA A 98 -6.16 8.39 -3.14
C ALA A 98 -5.05 7.33 -3.17
N GLY A 99 -4.71 6.75 -2.02
CA GLY A 99 -3.71 5.67 -1.92
C GLY A 99 -4.15 4.41 -2.66
N HIS A 100 -5.43 4.07 -2.58
CA HIS A 100 -6.03 2.95 -3.31
C HIS A 100 -5.82 3.12 -4.83
N ALA A 101 -6.16 4.28 -5.37
CA ALA A 101 -5.95 4.57 -6.79
C ALA A 101 -4.48 4.45 -7.19
N ILE A 102 -3.57 5.01 -6.40
CA ILE A 102 -2.13 4.97 -6.69
C ILE A 102 -1.61 3.54 -6.72
N VAL A 103 -2.02 2.68 -5.77
CA VAL A 103 -1.62 1.27 -5.73
C VAL A 103 -2.18 0.49 -6.92
N GLU A 104 -3.49 0.56 -7.16
CA GLU A 104 -4.14 -0.17 -8.26
C GLU A 104 -3.58 0.26 -9.62
N HIS A 105 -3.39 1.55 -9.84
CA HIS A 105 -2.85 2.07 -11.11
C HIS A 105 -1.35 1.82 -11.28
N SER A 106 -0.64 1.43 -10.23
CA SER A 106 0.76 0.97 -10.32
C SER A 106 0.87 -0.53 -10.60
N GLY A 107 -0.26 -1.24 -10.66
CA GLY A 107 -0.31 -2.69 -10.88
C GLY A 107 -0.35 -3.51 -9.59
N GLY A 108 -0.45 -2.86 -8.43
CA GLY A 108 -0.69 -3.51 -7.15
C GLY A 108 -2.15 -3.91 -6.96
N SER A 109 -2.49 -4.37 -5.77
CA SER A 109 -3.84 -4.82 -5.42
C SER A 109 -4.19 -4.44 -4.00
N ILE A 110 -5.47 -4.09 -3.77
CA ILE A 110 -6.02 -3.92 -2.43
C ILE A 110 -7.29 -4.75 -2.31
N ARG A 111 -7.30 -5.64 -1.32
CA ARG A 111 -8.44 -6.49 -0.98
C ARG A 111 -8.67 -6.47 0.54
N ASP A 112 -9.85 -6.88 0.97
CA ASP A 112 -10.08 -7.10 2.40
C ASP A 112 -9.58 -8.49 2.85
N PHE A 113 -9.74 -8.81 4.13
CA PHE A 113 -9.28 -10.08 4.69
C PHE A 113 -10.01 -11.31 4.12
N ASN A 114 -11.17 -11.11 3.48
CA ASN A 114 -11.95 -12.14 2.82
C ASN A 114 -11.79 -12.13 1.29
N ASP A 115 -10.79 -11.42 0.79
CA ASP A 115 -10.49 -11.27 -0.64
C ASP A 115 -11.57 -10.53 -1.45
N ASN A 116 -12.37 -9.70 -0.78
CA ASN A 116 -13.36 -8.84 -1.43
C ASN A 116 -12.72 -7.54 -1.90
N GLU A 117 -13.31 -6.95 -2.94
CA GLU A 117 -12.96 -5.61 -3.39
C GLU A 117 -13.26 -4.56 -2.33
N ILE A 118 -12.50 -3.48 -2.36
CA ILE A 118 -12.75 -2.33 -1.51
C ILE A 118 -13.83 -1.48 -2.15
N LEU A 119 -14.94 -1.35 -1.46
CA LEU A 119 -16.10 -0.58 -1.91
C LEU A 119 -16.17 0.77 -1.19
N TYR A 120 -16.79 1.73 -1.87
CA TYR A 120 -17.01 3.09 -1.36
C TYR A 120 -18.51 3.36 -1.18
N GLY A 121 -18.84 4.28 -0.27
CA GLY A 121 -20.23 4.56 0.08
C GLY A 121 -20.80 3.62 1.16
N LYS A 122 -19.92 3.01 1.95
CA LYS A 122 -20.33 2.16 3.08
C LYS A 122 -20.91 2.99 4.22
N PRO A 123 -21.71 2.36 5.14
CA PRO A 123 -22.25 3.07 6.30
C PRO A 123 -21.18 3.82 7.07
N ASN A 124 -21.45 5.11 7.36
CA ASN A 124 -20.52 6.03 8.02
C ASN A 124 -19.17 6.17 7.34
N PHE A 125 -19.06 5.78 6.07
CA PHE A 125 -17.83 5.83 5.27
C PHE A 125 -16.64 5.14 5.94
N LYS A 126 -16.91 4.10 6.70
CA LYS A 126 -15.87 3.34 7.40
C LYS A 126 -15.21 2.31 6.51
N ASN A 127 -13.89 2.17 6.68
CA ASN A 127 -13.12 1.18 5.93
C ASN A 127 -13.37 -0.23 6.45
N GLN A 128 -13.34 -1.18 5.52
CA GLN A 128 -13.11 -2.60 5.81
C GLN A 128 -11.63 -2.86 6.10
N SER A 129 -11.27 -4.08 6.44
CA SER A 129 -9.88 -4.51 6.52
C SER A 129 -9.17 -4.35 5.17
N LEU A 130 -7.84 -4.18 5.19
CA LEU A 130 -7.06 -3.97 3.97
C LEU A 130 -5.85 -4.88 3.93
N ILE A 131 -5.65 -5.52 2.78
CA ILE A 131 -4.39 -6.16 2.38
C ILE A 131 -3.92 -5.45 1.11
N VAL A 132 -2.91 -4.63 1.26
CA VAL A 132 -2.30 -3.85 0.18
C VAL A 132 -1.06 -4.56 -0.30
N LYS A 133 -1.05 -4.98 -1.55
CA LYS A 133 0.07 -5.71 -2.16
C LYS A 133 0.66 -4.91 -3.30
N GLY A 134 1.98 -4.76 -3.31
CA GLY A 134 2.70 -4.21 -4.45
C GLY A 134 2.72 -5.19 -5.62
N LYS A 135 2.94 -4.67 -6.82
CA LYS A 135 3.00 -5.49 -8.04
C LYS A 135 4.07 -6.58 -7.94
N SER A 136 5.25 -6.27 -7.41
CA SER A 136 6.34 -7.24 -7.24
C SER A 136 5.95 -8.43 -6.35
N PHE A 137 5.09 -8.21 -5.37
CA PHE A 137 4.55 -9.26 -4.53
C PHE A 137 3.55 -10.16 -5.27
N LEU A 138 2.78 -9.58 -6.20
CA LEU A 138 1.80 -10.31 -7.01
C LEU A 138 2.46 -11.15 -8.11
N ASP A 139 3.54 -10.64 -8.68
CA ASP A 139 4.29 -11.29 -9.77
C ASP A 139 5.26 -12.38 -9.23
N GLY A 140 5.41 -12.44 -7.95
CA GLY A 140 6.22 -13.44 -7.23
C GLY A 140 5.37 -14.61 -6.78
#